data_773ccc838ff75d83b2bbe7f84dcc248d
#
_entry.id   773ccc838ff75d83b2bbe7f84dcc248d
#
_cell.length_a   1.000
_cell.length_b   1.000
_cell.length_c   1.000
_cell.angle_alpha   90.00
_cell.angle_beta   90.00
_cell.angle_gamma   90.00
#
_symmetry.space_group_name_H-M   'P 1'
#
loop_
_entity.id
_entity.type
_entity.pdbx_description
1 polymer ?
#
loop_
_entity_poly.entity_id
_entity_poly.type
_entity_poly.pdbx_seq_one_letter_code
_entity_poly.pdbx_strand_id
1 'polypeptide(L)'
;DHRMEWDDAFRDFCKGLEAGVLPDGASSDPKPVVMCGDFNVAHEEIDLKNPGPNRGASGFSDEERGKFTELVDAGFTDTFRLLHPDETGRYSWWSYRFRARSTNAGWRIDYFLVSDELRDKVVAASIYDDVEGSDHCPVGLELDLD
;
A
#
# COMPACT_ATOMS: atom_id res chain seq x y z
N ASP A 1 14.56 -8.11 13.15
CA ASP A 1 14.13 -8.73 11.90
C ASP A 1 14.35 -7.75 10.75
N HIS A 2 15.04 -8.18 9.70
CA HIS A 2 15.43 -7.34 8.56
C HIS A 2 14.24 -6.62 7.89
N ARG A 3 13.08 -7.27 7.79
CA ARG A 3 11.87 -6.67 7.23
C ARG A 3 11.39 -5.49 8.08
N MET A 4 11.39 -5.63 9.39
CA MET A 4 10.94 -4.57 10.30
C MET A 4 11.90 -3.36 10.26
N GLU A 5 13.19 -3.62 10.18
CA GLU A 5 14.22 -2.58 10.02
C GLU A 5 14.06 -1.85 8.69
N TRP A 6 13.75 -2.57 7.61
CA TRP A 6 13.49 -1.98 6.31
C TRP A 6 12.24 -1.10 6.32
N ASP A 7 11.15 -1.58 6.93
CA ASP A 7 9.90 -0.82 7.03
C ASP A 7 10.11 0.51 7.79
N ASP A 8 10.87 0.48 8.88
CA ASP A 8 11.22 1.69 9.64
C ASP A 8 12.09 2.64 8.81
N ALA A 9 13.12 2.12 8.15
CA ALA A 9 14.01 2.92 7.31
C ALA A 9 13.26 3.56 6.13
N PHE A 10 12.35 2.82 5.51
CA PHE A 10 11.52 3.34 4.42
C PHE A 10 10.59 4.47 4.88
N ARG A 11 9.92 4.29 6.02
CA ARG A 11 9.09 5.34 6.62
C ARG A 11 9.91 6.60 6.90
N ASP A 12 11.07 6.45 7.53
CA ASP A 12 11.94 7.58 7.87
C ASP A 12 12.49 8.27 6.63
N PHE A 13 12.81 7.51 5.59
CA PHE A 13 13.20 8.04 4.28
C PHE A 13 12.10 8.90 3.66
N CYS A 14 10.85 8.39 3.63
CA CYS A 14 9.71 9.12 3.07
C CYS A 14 9.42 10.41 3.87
N LYS A 15 9.50 10.35 5.19
CA LYS A 15 9.36 11.53 6.06
C LYS A 15 10.48 12.53 5.83
N GLY A 16 11.68 12.05 5.59
CA GLY A 16 12.81 12.90 5.21
C GLY A 16 12.57 13.65 3.89
N LEU A 17 12.05 12.96 2.88
CA LEU A 17 11.69 13.58 1.60
C LEU A 17 10.64 14.68 1.76
N GLU A 18 9.61 14.43 2.58
CA GLU A 18 8.61 15.46 2.89
C GLU A 18 9.21 16.70 3.54
N ALA A 19 10.18 16.51 4.42
CA ALA A 19 10.87 17.60 5.13
C ALA A 19 11.99 18.25 4.31
N GLY A 20 12.30 17.71 3.12
CA GLY A 20 13.41 18.20 2.30
C GLY A 20 14.79 17.76 2.78
N VAL A 21 14.87 16.64 3.50
CA VAL A 21 16.12 16.06 3.98
C VAL A 21 16.43 14.80 3.19
N LEU A 22 17.58 14.76 2.53
CA LEU A 22 18.02 13.63 1.74
C LEU A 22 18.92 12.68 2.57
N PRO A 23 19.03 11.39 2.17
CA PRO A 23 19.80 10.41 2.93
C PRO A 23 21.28 10.75 3.12
N ASP A 24 21.85 11.50 2.19
CA ASP A 24 23.24 11.97 2.25
C ASP A 24 23.41 13.25 3.10
N GLY A 25 22.33 13.71 3.72
CA GLY A 25 22.31 14.94 4.51
C GLY A 25 22.16 16.23 3.70
N ALA A 26 22.07 16.13 2.38
CA ALA A 26 21.74 17.27 1.54
C ALA A 26 20.30 17.73 1.80
N SER A 27 20.02 19.00 1.54
CA SER A 27 18.68 19.56 1.67
C SER A 27 18.07 19.83 0.31
N SER A 28 16.75 19.68 0.22
CA SER A 28 15.94 20.09 -0.92
C SER A 28 14.73 20.86 -0.40
N ASP A 29 13.93 21.40 -1.31
CA ASP A 29 12.65 21.98 -0.90
C ASP A 29 11.73 20.87 -0.36
N PRO A 30 11.03 21.09 0.74
CA PRO A 30 9.98 20.17 1.23
C PRO A 30 8.96 19.87 0.14
N LYS A 31 8.59 18.61 -0.01
CA LYS A 31 7.62 18.17 -1.04
C LYS A 31 6.73 17.08 -0.50
N PRO A 32 5.45 17.04 -0.91
CA PRO A 32 4.62 15.87 -0.66
C PRO A 32 5.18 14.66 -1.42
N VAL A 33 4.93 13.50 -0.88
CA VAL A 33 5.43 12.22 -1.41
C VAL A 33 4.26 11.39 -1.92
N VAL A 34 4.45 10.79 -3.09
CA VAL A 34 3.61 9.72 -3.62
C VAL A 34 4.47 8.47 -3.68
N MET A 35 4.07 7.42 -3.01
CA MET A 35 4.75 6.13 -3.05
C MET A 35 3.83 5.07 -3.64
N CYS A 36 4.37 4.22 -4.48
CA CYS A 36 3.62 3.15 -5.12
C CYS A 36 4.45 1.88 -5.23
N GLY A 37 3.77 0.76 -5.27
CA GLY A 37 4.38 -0.53 -5.51
C GLY A 37 3.82 -1.63 -4.63
N ASP A 38 4.51 -2.75 -4.64
CA ASP A 38 4.22 -3.91 -3.82
C ASP A 38 4.82 -3.74 -2.42
N PHE A 39 3.97 -3.61 -1.42
CA PHE A 39 4.37 -3.51 -0.02
C PHE A 39 4.44 -4.87 0.68
N ASN A 40 4.09 -5.95 -0.01
CA ASN A 40 4.09 -7.31 0.53
C ASN A 40 3.31 -7.46 1.84
N VAL A 41 2.24 -6.70 2.02
CA VAL A 41 1.37 -6.77 3.19
C VAL A 41 -0.06 -6.39 2.83
N ALA A 42 -1.02 -7.19 3.28
CA ALA A 42 -2.43 -6.78 3.36
C ALA A 42 -2.62 -6.07 4.70
N HIS A 43 -3.05 -4.82 4.66
CA HIS A 43 -3.13 -3.98 5.86
C HIS A 43 -4.21 -4.46 6.83
N GLU A 44 -5.44 -4.58 6.36
CA GLU A 44 -6.59 -4.92 7.16
C GLU A 44 -7.27 -6.22 6.68
N GLU A 45 -8.19 -6.76 7.47
CA GLU A 45 -8.91 -7.98 7.12
C GLU A 45 -9.72 -7.86 5.81
N ILE A 46 -10.17 -6.66 5.47
CA ILE A 46 -10.85 -6.38 4.20
C ILE A 46 -9.92 -6.52 2.98
N ASP A 47 -8.61 -6.50 3.19
CA ASP A 47 -7.59 -6.48 2.13
C ASP A 47 -7.18 -7.88 1.66
N LEU A 48 -7.77 -8.95 2.21
CA LEU A 48 -7.58 -10.31 1.68
C LEU A 48 -8.85 -11.15 1.86
N LYS A 49 -8.97 -12.16 1.00
CA LYS A 49 -10.17 -13.02 0.97
C LYS A 49 -10.33 -13.87 2.24
N ASN A 50 -9.24 -14.42 2.76
CA ASN A 50 -9.24 -15.39 3.85
C ASN A 50 -8.36 -14.92 5.02
N PRO A 51 -8.77 -13.87 5.77
CA PRO A 51 -7.93 -13.34 6.85
C PRO A 51 -7.69 -14.34 7.98
N GLY A 52 -8.70 -15.11 8.39
CA GLY A 52 -8.57 -16.04 9.49
C GLY A 52 -7.44 -17.06 9.32
N PRO A 53 -7.45 -17.88 8.25
CA PRO A 53 -6.38 -18.85 7.99
C PRO A 53 -5.00 -18.25 7.75
N ASN A 54 -4.92 -16.99 7.35
CA ASN A 54 -3.67 -16.31 7.00
C ASN A 54 -3.10 -15.44 8.13
N ARG A 55 -3.73 -15.41 9.30
CA ARG A 55 -3.17 -14.70 10.46
C ARG A 55 -1.79 -15.26 10.80
N GLY A 56 -0.80 -14.35 10.92
CA GLY A 56 0.58 -14.73 11.20
C GLY A 56 1.38 -15.22 9.99
N ALA A 57 0.73 -15.40 8.84
CA ALA A 57 1.45 -15.74 7.60
C ALA A 57 2.22 -14.53 7.06
N SER A 58 3.24 -14.79 6.23
CA SER A 58 3.95 -13.74 5.51
C SER A 58 2.97 -12.89 4.70
N GLY A 59 3.06 -11.58 4.85
CA GLY A 59 2.13 -10.63 4.25
C GLY A 59 0.89 -10.31 5.10
N PHE A 60 0.68 -11.04 6.21
CA PHE A 60 -0.44 -10.76 7.13
C PHE A 60 -0.08 -11.06 8.59
N SER A 61 1.19 -10.93 8.96
CA SER A 61 1.61 -10.98 10.35
C SER A 61 1.23 -9.69 11.08
N ASP A 62 1.05 -9.77 12.39
CA ASP A 62 0.74 -8.59 13.20
C ASP A 62 1.85 -7.55 13.10
N GLU A 63 3.11 -7.99 13.01
CA GLU A 63 4.28 -7.12 12.88
C GLU A 63 4.27 -6.36 11.54
N GLU A 64 4.02 -7.06 10.44
CA GLU A 64 3.95 -6.44 9.11
C GLU A 64 2.78 -5.45 9.01
N ARG A 65 1.61 -5.84 9.48
CA ARG A 65 0.42 -4.98 9.52
C ARG A 65 0.67 -3.76 10.42
N GLY A 66 1.30 -3.97 11.57
CA GLY A 66 1.66 -2.90 12.50
C GLY A 66 2.60 -1.88 11.88
N LYS A 67 3.62 -2.33 11.12
CA LYS A 67 4.52 -1.43 10.40
C LYS A 67 3.81 -0.62 9.31
N PHE A 68 2.86 -1.21 8.61
CA PHE A 68 2.05 -0.48 7.65
C PHE A 68 1.17 0.58 8.34
N THR A 69 0.59 0.23 9.48
CA THR A 69 -0.16 1.19 10.32
C THR A 69 0.73 2.35 10.78
N GLU A 70 1.95 2.07 11.24
CA GLU A 70 2.92 3.10 11.61
C GLU A 70 3.25 4.03 10.42
N LEU A 71 3.38 3.48 9.22
CA LEU A 71 3.60 4.26 8.01
C LEU A 71 2.43 5.21 7.72
N VAL A 72 1.20 4.70 7.77
CA VAL A 72 -0.01 5.51 7.59
C VAL A 72 -0.13 6.57 8.68
N ASP A 73 0.08 6.20 9.94
CA ASP A 73 -0.01 7.12 11.08
C ASP A 73 1.09 8.18 11.07
N ALA A 74 2.18 7.96 10.34
CA ALA A 74 3.24 8.95 10.16
C ALA A 74 2.84 10.12 9.24
N GLY A 75 1.66 10.04 8.60
CA GLY A 75 1.12 11.13 7.77
C GLY A 75 0.95 10.75 6.30
N PHE A 76 0.64 9.48 6.02
CA PHE A 76 0.37 9.00 4.67
C PHE A 76 -1.04 8.41 4.57
N THR A 77 -1.65 8.54 3.41
CA THR A 77 -3.02 8.09 3.13
C THR A 77 -3.00 6.93 2.14
N ASP A 78 -3.67 5.83 2.48
CA ASP A 78 -3.99 4.74 1.55
C ASP A 78 -5.12 5.22 0.62
N THR A 79 -4.78 5.56 -0.60
CA THR A 79 -5.67 6.25 -1.53
C THR A 79 -6.86 5.39 -1.96
N PHE A 80 -6.65 4.10 -2.19
CA PHE A 80 -7.76 3.22 -2.55
C PHE A 80 -8.77 3.13 -1.41
N ARG A 81 -8.30 2.89 -0.18
CA ARG A 81 -9.19 2.75 0.97
C ARG A 81 -9.83 4.07 1.38
N LEU A 82 -9.20 5.20 1.10
CA LEU A 82 -9.81 6.52 1.27
C LEU A 82 -11.11 6.67 0.47
N LEU A 83 -11.07 6.29 -0.82
CA LEU A 83 -12.22 6.45 -1.71
C LEU A 83 -13.20 5.27 -1.66
N HIS A 84 -12.73 4.11 -1.22
CA HIS A 84 -13.50 2.86 -1.18
C HIS A 84 -13.38 2.21 0.20
N PRO A 85 -13.86 2.89 1.28
CA PRO A 85 -13.57 2.46 2.66
C PRO A 85 -14.16 1.10 3.03
N ASP A 86 -15.26 0.71 2.39
CA ASP A 86 -16.00 -0.51 2.72
C ASP A 86 -16.10 -1.51 1.55
N GLU A 87 -15.40 -1.23 0.44
CA GLU A 87 -15.48 -2.08 -0.75
C GLU A 87 -14.66 -3.36 -0.57
N THR A 88 -15.35 -4.48 -0.51
CA THR A 88 -14.76 -5.82 -0.36
C THR A 88 -14.42 -6.45 -1.69
N GLY A 89 -13.60 -7.52 -1.67
CA GLY A 89 -13.32 -8.31 -2.87
C GLY A 89 -12.43 -7.61 -3.89
N ARG A 90 -11.69 -6.58 -3.47
CA ARG A 90 -10.78 -5.83 -4.33
C ARG A 90 -9.35 -6.13 -3.94
N TYR A 91 -8.64 -6.81 -4.84
CA TYR A 91 -7.31 -7.33 -4.61
C TYR A 91 -6.38 -7.00 -5.78
N SER A 92 -5.07 -7.04 -5.53
CA SER A 92 -4.04 -6.74 -6.53
C SER A 92 -3.14 -7.93 -6.85
N TRP A 93 -3.22 -9.00 -6.05
CA TRP A 93 -2.41 -10.19 -6.20
C TRP A 93 -3.21 -11.45 -5.88
N TRP A 94 -2.96 -12.53 -6.64
CA TRP A 94 -3.53 -13.87 -6.45
C TRP A 94 -2.44 -14.91 -6.65
N SER A 95 -2.35 -15.88 -5.73
CA SER A 95 -1.45 -17.01 -5.92
C SER A 95 -1.80 -17.75 -7.22
N TYR A 96 -0.79 -18.30 -7.89
CA TYR A 96 -1.01 -19.23 -9.00
C TYR A 96 -1.59 -20.57 -8.54
N ARG A 97 -1.57 -20.86 -7.25
CA ARG A 97 -2.08 -22.10 -6.67
C ARG A 97 -3.58 -22.04 -6.47
N PHE A 98 -4.23 -23.22 -6.52
CA PHE A 98 -5.63 -23.41 -6.14
C PHE A 98 -6.63 -22.55 -6.94
N ARG A 99 -6.28 -22.15 -8.15
CA ARG A 99 -7.10 -21.25 -8.99
C ARG A 99 -7.53 -19.99 -8.23
N ALA A 100 -6.65 -19.41 -7.44
CA ALA A 100 -6.96 -18.30 -6.56
C ALA A 100 -7.60 -17.12 -7.29
N ARG A 101 -7.16 -16.80 -8.51
CA ARG A 101 -7.71 -15.70 -9.29
C ARG A 101 -9.14 -15.98 -9.77
N SER A 102 -9.45 -17.20 -10.19
CA SER A 102 -10.80 -17.56 -10.67
C SER A 102 -11.83 -17.54 -9.56
N THR A 103 -11.44 -17.80 -8.31
CA THR A 103 -12.29 -17.74 -7.12
C THR A 103 -12.17 -16.40 -6.39
N ASN A 104 -11.37 -15.47 -6.91
CA ASN A 104 -11.03 -14.20 -6.30
C ASN A 104 -10.50 -14.34 -4.86
N ALA A 105 -9.69 -15.37 -4.62
CA ALA A 105 -9.01 -15.56 -3.35
C ALA A 105 -7.70 -14.76 -3.33
N GLY A 106 -7.82 -13.45 -3.36
CA GLY A 106 -6.70 -12.52 -3.55
C GLY A 106 -6.32 -11.76 -2.29
N TRP A 107 -5.30 -10.93 -2.47
CA TRP A 107 -4.73 -10.03 -1.49
C TRP A 107 -4.51 -8.66 -2.13
N ARG A 108 -4.81 -7.58 -1.41
CA ARG A 108 -4.42 -6.23 -1.80
C ARG A 108 -3.09 -5.91 -1.13
N ILE A 109 -2.02 -5.95 -1.90
CA ILE A 109 -0.65 -5.73 -1.43
C ILE A 109 0.10 -4.66 -2.22
N ASP A 110 -0.50 -4.20 -3.32
CA ASP A 110 0.01 -3.10 -4.13
C ASP A 110 -0.78 -1.83 -3.82
N TYR A 111 -0.09 -0.75 -3.54
CA TYR A 111 -0.69 0.48 -3.04
C TYR A 111 -0.18 1.70 -3.77
N PHE A 112 -1.01 2.75 -3.76
CA PHE A 112 -0.58 4.13 -3.84
C PHE A 112 -0.86 4.82 -2.50
N LEU A 113 0.20 5.21 -1.81
CA LEU A 113 0.11 6.05 -0.62
C LEU A 113 0.57 7.46 -0.97
N VAL A 114 -0.11 8.46 -0.42
CA VAL A 114 0.26 9.86 -0.61
C VAL A 114 0.43 10.55 0.73
N SER A 115 1.28 11.57 0.77
CA SER A 115 1.33 12.48 1.92
C SER A 115 -0.06 13.02 2.21
N ASP A 116 -0.42 13.14 3.49
CA ASP A 116 -1.77 13.58 3.90
C ASP A 116 -2.16 14.94 3.33
N GLU A 117 -1.20 15.82 3.02
CA GLU A 117 -1.46 17.10 2.36
C GLU A 117 -2.02 16.94 0.93
N LEU A 118 -1.83 15.78 0.30
CA LEU A 118 -2.41 15.46 -1.01
C LEU A 118 -3.76 14.74 -0.92
N ARG A 119 -4.24 14.46 0.27
CA ARG A 119 -5.46 13.67 0.49
C ARG A 119 -6.66 14.24 -0.27
N ASP A 120 -6.86 15.55 -0.21
CA ASP A 120 -7.97 16.23 -0.88
C ASP A 120 -7.75 16.36 -2.40
N LYS A 121 -6.58 16.00 -2.89
CA LYS A 121 -6.22 16.00 -4.32
C LYS A 121 -6.46 14.65 -4.99
N VAL A 122 -6.80 13.60 -4.25
CA VAL A 122 -7.07 12.26 -4.80
C VAL A 122 -8.42 12.28 -5.51
N VAL A 123 -8.39 12.09 -6.83
CA VAL A 123 -9.58 12.06 -7.70
C VAL A 123 -10.08 10.66 -7.90
N ALA A 124 -9.16 9.71 -8.18
CA ALA A 124 -9.48 8.31 -8.39
C ALA A 124 -8.36 7.42 -7.86
N ALA A 125 -8.74 6.27 -7.34
CA ALA A 125 -7.84 5.19 -6.98
C ALA A 125 -8.45 3.88 -7.49
N SER A 126 -7.71 3.14 -8.31
CA SER A 126 -8.25 2.04 -9.11
C SER A 126 -7.43 0.78 -8.93
N ILE A 127 -8.09 -0.36 -9.03
CA ILE A 127 -7.49 -1.68 -9.15
C ILE A 127 -8.01 -2.27 -10.46
N TYR A 128 -7.11 -2.54 -11.40
CA TYR A 128 -7.46 -3.05 -12.73
C TYR A 128 -7.40 -4.58 -12.74
N ASP A 129 -8.27 -5.21 -11.98
CA ASP A 129 -8.28 -6.65 -11.72
C ASP A 129 -8.70 -7.52 -12.93
N ASP A 130 -9.19 -6.90 -13.99
CA ASP A 130 -9.47 -7.52 -15.28
C ASP A 130 -8.23 -7.64 -16.19
N VAL A 131 -7.13 -6.99 -15.83
CA VAL A 131 -5.86 -7.09 -16.59
C VAL A 131 -5.10 -8.34 -16.19
N GLU A 132 -4.86 -9.23 -17.13
CA GLU A 132 -4.16 -10.49 -16.94
C GLU A 132 -2.72 -10.43 -17.47
N GLY A 133 -1.94 -11.49 -17.21
CA GLY A 133 -0.55 -11.64 -17.69
C GLY A 133 0.50 -11.67 -16.56
N SER A 134 0.06 -11.43 -15.31
CA SER A 134 0.89 -11.51 -14.10
C SER A 134 0.03 -12.06 -12.96
N ASP A 135 0.63 -12.49 -11.88
CA ASP A 135 -0.05 -12.78 -10.61
C ASP A 135 -0.46 -11.50 -9.86
N HIS A 136 0.07 -10.34 -10.26
CA HIS A 136 -0.44 -9.02 -9.87
C HIS A 136 -1.30 -8.42 -10.98
N CYS A 137 -2.20 -7.52 -10.62
CA CYS A 137 -2.83 -6.60 -11.57
C CYS A 137 -2.35 -5.16 -11.34
N PRO A 138 -2.49 -4.28 -12.33
CA PRO A 138 -2.14 -2.88 -12.15
C PRO A 138 -3.04 -2.18 -11.14
N VAL A 139 -2.47 -1.22 -10.44
CA VAL A 139 -3.22 -0.26 -9.63
C VAL A 139 -2.99 1.15 -10.18
N GLY A 140 -3.95 2.05 -9.98
CA GLY A 140 -3.89 3.40 -10.53
C GLY A 140 -4.27 4.46 -9.52
N LEU A 141 -3.67 5.63 -9.69
CA LEU A 141 -3.95 6.83 -8.92
C LEU A 141 -4.12 8.02 -9.86
N GLU A 142 -5.13 8.83 -9.61
CA GLU A 142 -5.33 10.11 -10.27
C GLU A 142 -5.37 11.21 -9.22
N LEU A 143 -4.51 12.21 -9.39
CA LEU A 143 -4.41 13.40 -8.54
C LEU A 143 -4.73 14.66 -9.34
N ASP A 144 -5.47 15.57 -8.74
CA ASP A 144 -5.67 16.94 -9.23
C ASP A 144 -4.72 17.86 -8.46
N LEU A 145 -3.63 18.25 -9.12
CA LEU A 145 -2.57 19.06 -8.51
C LEU A 145 -2.66 20.56 -8.86
N ASP A 146 -3.65 20.97 -9.64
CA ASP A 146 -3.87 22.36 -10.07
C ASP A 146 -4.54 23.22 -9.01
#